data_33ae7bda02a658fddc78c2f0dc92d402
#
_entry.id   33ae7bda02a658fddc78c2f0dc92d402
#
_cell.length_a   1.000
_cell.length_b   1.000
_cell.length_c   1.000
_cell.angle_alpha   90.00
_cell.angle_beta   90.00
_cell.angle_gamma   90.00
#
_symmetry.space_group_name_H-M   'P 1'
#
loop_
_entity.id
_entity.type
_entity.pdbx_description
1 polymer ?
#
loop_
_entity_poly.entity_id
_entity_poly.type
_entity_poly.pdbx_seq_one_letter_code
_entity_poly.pdbx_strand_id
1 'polypeptide(L)'
;LPAARRPVVRHQCGSRTLDAAREAYESSAIDADLVPFIEDMAEAYAWADIVVCRAGALTVAELCSVGLPALFVPYPGAVDDHQTANARPMADAGAAVIIDESMLSADVLAGQLDEWLTDRGDLLAKAEKAHALDRPRALRRITELCLEQAGVAA
;
A
#
# COMPACT_ATOMS: atom_id res chain seq x y z
N LEU A 1 -8.52 14.72 -10.87
CA LEU A 1 -7.21 15.39 -11.09
C LEU A 1 -7.16 16.00 -12.49
N PRO A 2 -6.56 17.20 -12.65
CA PRO A 2 -6.24 17.75 -13.97
C PRO A 2 -5.35 16.80 -14.78
N ALA A 3 -5.54 16.73 -16.09
CA ALA A 3 -4.84 15.78 -16.95
C ALA A 3 -3.30 15.81 -16.78
N ALA A 4 -2.73 17.01 -16.61
CA ALA A 4 -1.29 17.19 -16.41
C ALA A 4 -0.74 16.67 -15.06
N ARG A 5 -1.62 16.34 -14.11
CA ARG A 5 -1.26 15.83 -12.76
C ARG A 5 -1.80 14.43 -12.50
N ARG A 6 -2.33 13.76 -13.52
CA ARG A 6 -2.77 12.37 -13.37
C ARG A 6 -1.56 11.45 -13.27
N PRO A 7 -1.50 10.57 -12.27
CA PRO A 7 -0.44 9.58 -12.20
C PRO A 7 -0.60 8.52 -13.30
N VAL A 8 0.49 7.86 -13.64
CA VAL A 8 0.43 6.57 -14.34
C VAL A 8 -0.05 5.52 -13.36
N VAL A 9 -1.01 4.69 -13.77
CA VAL A 9 -1.66 3.73 -12.88
C VAL A 9 -1.39 2.31 -13.34
N ARG A 10 -0.96 1.45 -12.41
CA ARG A 10 -1.01 -0.01 -12.55
C ARG A 10 -2.04 -0.53 -11.54
N HIS A 11 -3.06 -1.22 -12.01
CA HIS A 11 -4.15 -1.68 -11.16
C HIS A 11 -4.34 -3.19 -11.25
N GLN A 12 -4.04 -3.89 -10.13
CA GLN A 12 -4.41 -5.28 -9.96
C GLN A 12 -5.89 -5.35 -9.53
N CYS A 13 -6.76 -5.71 -10.47
CA CYS A 13 -8.20 -5.70 -10.27
C CYS A 13 -8.84 -7.08 -10.09
N GLY A 14 -8.04 -8.15 -10.15
CA GLY A 14 -8.56 -9.52 -10.08
C GLY A 14 -9.28 -9.97 -11.38
N SER A 15 -9.26 -11.27 -11.65
CA SER A 15 -9.83 -11.80 -12.91
C SER A 15 -11.34 -11.57 -13.03
N ARG A 16 -12.07 -11.55 -11.91
CA ARG A 16 -13.53 -11.41 -11.92
C ARG A 16 -14.00 -9.97 -12.15
N THR A 17 -13.16 -8.99 -11.89
CA THR A 17 -13.50 -7.57 -11.95
C THR A 17 -12.73 -6.84 -13.06
N LEU A 18 -11.92 -7.55 -13.84
CA LEU A 18 -11.09 -6.98 -14.89
C LEU A 18 -11.92 -6.23 -15.97
N ASP A 19 -13.01 -6.81 -16.43
CA ASP A 19 -13.85 -6.18 -17.48
C ASP A 19 -14.55 -4.94 -16.95
N ALA A 20 -15.09 -4.99 -15.73
CA ALA A 20 -15.71 -3.82 -15.10
C ALA A 20 -14.67 -2.70 -14.82
N ALA A 21 -13.45 -3.06 -14.45
CA ALA A 21 -12.37 -2.09 -14.31
C ALA A 21 -12.04 -1.44 -15.66
N ARG A 22 -11.94 -2.23 -16.73
CA ARG A 22 -11.65 -1.74 -18.07
C ARG A 22 -12.71 -0.72 -18.54
N GLU A 23 -13.99 -1.05 -18.42
CA GLU A 23 -15.09 -0.15 -18.73
C GLU A 23 -15.02 1.17 -17.93
N ALA A 24 -14.69 1.10 -16.64
CA ALA A 24 -14.57 2.27 -15.78
C ALA A 24 -13.43 3.20 -16.21
N TYR A 25 -12.25 2.65 -16.55
CA TYR A 25 -11.12 3.45 -17.01
C TYR A 25 -11.35 4.04 -18.41
N GLU A 26 -11.93 3.27 -19.35
CA GLU A 26 -12.30 3.75 -20.69
C GLU A 26 -13.31 4.91 -20.62
N SER A 27 -14.36 4.79 -19.79
CA SER A 27 -15.36 5.84 -19.61
C SER A 27 -14.78 7.13 -19.01
N SER A 28 -13.69 7.01 -18.23
CA SER A 28 -13.00 8.13 -17.57
C SER A 28 -11.87 8.71 -18.42
N ALA A 29 -11.60 8.15 -19.60
CA ALA A 29 -10.47 8.50 -20.47
C ALA A 29 -9.12 8.56 -19.70
N ILE A 30 -8.90 7.56 -18.84
CA ILE A 30 -7.67 7.38 -18.08
C ILE A 30 -6.97 6.14 -18.62
N ASP A 31 -5.71 6.31 -19.02
CA ASP A 31 -4.84 5.20 -19.39
C ASP A 31 -4.30 4.53 -18.12
N ALA A 32 -4.48 3.21 -18.01
CA ALA A 32 -4.04 2.42 -16.87
C ALA A 32 -3.62 1.02 -17.32
N ASP A 33 -2.55 0.51 -16.74
CA ASP A 33 -2.13 -0.88 -16.88
C ASP A 33 -3.01 -1.76 -15.97
N LEU A 34 -3.99 -2.45 -16.57
CA LEU A 34 -4.97 -3.28 -15.87
C LEU A 34 -4.58 -4.75 -15.94
N VAL A 35 -4.26 -5.33 -14.80
CA VAL A 35 -3.85 -6.74 -14.70
C VAL A 35 -4.74 -7.52 -13.75
N PRO A 36 -5.03 -8.79 -14.04
CA PRO A 36 -5.77 -9.63 -13.09
C PRO A 36 -4.96 -9.95 -11.83
N PHE A 37 -3.64 -10.05 -11.97
CA PHE A 37 -2.71 -10.35 -10.88
C PHE A 37 -1.31 -9.81 -11.24
N ILE A 38 -0.59 -9.29 -10.25
CA ILE A 38 0.81 -8.87 -10.37
C ILE A 38 1.68 -10.04 -9.89
N GLU A 39 2.43 -10.66 -10.79
CA GLU A 39 3.28 -11.81 -10.44
C GLU A 39 4.60 -11.37 -9.80
N ASP A 40 5.20 -10.30 -10.29
CA ASP A 40 6.41 -9.71 -9.71
C ASP A 40 6.07 -8.48 -8.86
N MET A 41 5.76 -8.72 -7.59
CA MET A 41 5.48 -7.65 -6.63
C MET A 41 6.72 -6.79 -6.35
N ALA A 42 7.92 -7.35 -6.42
CA ALA A 42 9.15 -6.59 -6.18
C ALA A 42 9.36 -5.55 -7.29
N GLU A 43 9.14 -5.93 -8.56
CA GLU A 43 9.17 -4.98 -9.69
C GLU A 43 8.10 -3.92 -9.55
N ALA A 44 6.86 -4.32 -9.20
CA ALA A 44 5.76 -3.40 -9.05
C ALA A 44 6.01 -2.37 -7.93
N TYR A 45 6.54 -2.79 -6.78
CA TYR A 45 6.92 -1.87 -5.71
C TYR A 45 8.10 -0.97 -6.09
N ALA A 46 9.08 -1.48 -6.82
CA ALA A 46 10.21 -0.67 -7.29
C ALA A 46 9.79 0.40 -8.31
N TRP A 47 8.71 0.15 -9.05
CA TRP A 47 8.14 1.08 -10.03
C TRP A 47 7.26 2.16 -9.37
N ALA A 48 6.56 1.84 -8.28
CA ALA A 48 5.55 2.70 -7.68
C ALA A 48 6.18 3.85 -6.86
N ASP A 49 5.58 5.02 -6.91
CA ASP A 49 5.83 6.12 -5.97
C ASP A 49 4.84 6.10 -4.79
N ILE A 50 3.62 5.59 -5.00
CA ILE A 50 2.53 5.52 -4.01
C ILE A 50 1.75 4.22 -4.23
N VAL A 51 1.26 3.61 -3.16
CA VAL A 51 0.36 2.46 -3.24
C VAL A 51 -0.98 2.77 -2.62
N VAL A 52 -2.07 2.38 -3.29
CA VAL A 52 -3.43 2.37 -2.73
C VAL A 52 -3.84 0.91 -2.56
N CYS A 53 -4.04 0.46 -1.32
CA CYS A 53 -4.30 -0.95 -1.07
C CYS A 53 -5.05 -1.22 0.24
N ARG A 54 -5.45 -2.49 0.45
CA ARG A 54 -5.87 -2.99 1.76
C ARG A 54 -4.66 -3.13 2.69
N ALA A 55 -4.90 -3.09 4.01
CA ALA A 55 -3.83 -3.15 5.02
C ALA A 55 -3.64 -4.56 5.61
N GLY A 56 -3.36 -5.53 4.74
CA GLY A 56 -2.92 -6.86 5.18
C GLY A 56 -1.55 -6.78 5.87
N ALA A 57 -1.31 -7.59 6.90
CA ALA A 57 -0.08 -7.53 7.69
C ALA A 57 1.19 -7.71 6.83
N LEU A 58 1.16 -8.65 5.87
CA LEU A 58 2.28 -8.86 4.95
C LEU A 58 2.47 -7.67 4.02
N THR A 59 1.39 -7.13 3.45
CA THR A 59 1.46 -5.93 2.59
C THR A 59 2.08 -4.75 3.33
N VAL A 60 1.64 -4.48 4.57
CA VAL A 60 2.22 -3.40 5.39
C VAL A 60 3.71 -3.63 5.63
N ALA A 61 4.12 -4.86 5.97
CA ALA A 61 5.52 -5.20 6.18
C ALA A 61 6.37 -5.03 4.90
N GLU A 62 5.85 -5.45 3.76
CA GLU A 62 6.49 -5.28 2.44
C GLU A 62 6.68 -3.80 2.11
N LEU A 63 5.63 -2.97 2.30
CA LEU A 63 5.70 -1.54 2.05
C LEU A 63 6.71 -0.83 2.96
N CYS A 64 6.80 -1.22 4.23
CA CYS A 64 7.85 -0.74 5.12
C CYS A 64 9.24 -1.14 4.61
N SER A 65 9.41 -2.39 4.17
CA SER A 65 10.71 -2.89 3.72
C SER A 65 11.23 -2.17 2.48
N VAL A 66 10.35 -1.86 1.53
CA VAL A 66 10.72 -1.12 0.31
C VAL A 66 10.67 0.40 0.47
N GLY A 67 10.11 0.90 1.57
CA GLY A 67 9.97 2.34 1.79
C GLY A 67 8.90 2.99 0.92
N LEU A 68 7.72 2.37 0.77
CA LEU A 68 6.63 2.90 -0.04
C LEU A 68 5.54 3.52 0.82
N PRO A 69 5.20 4.80 0.62
CA PRO A 69 4.05 5.42 1.26
C PRO A 69 2.73 4.87 0.70
N ALA A 70 1.71 4.78 1.55
CA ALA A 70 0.47 4.13 1.20
C ALA A 70 -0.79 4.91 1.59
N LEU A 71 -1.81 4.83 0.74
CA LEU A 71 -3.19 5.14 1.09
C LEU A 71 -3.89 3.81 1.39
N PHE A 72 -4.08 3.51 2.66
CA PHE A 72 -4.74 2.30 3.09
C PHE A 72 -6.25 2.47 3.10
N VAL A 73 -6.94 1.50 2.51
CA VAL A 73 -8.39 1.34 2.64
C VAL A 73 -8.65 0.00 3.33
N PRO A 74 -8.70 -0.05 4.67
CA PRO A 74 -8.91 -1.30 5.40
C PRO A 74 -10.20 -1.99 4.98
N TYR A 75 -10.20 -3.33 5.00
CA TYR A 75 -11.40 -4.10 4.69
C TYR A 75 -12.38 -4.04 5.87
N PRO A 76 -13.61 -3.54 5.70
CA PRO A 76 -14.54 -3.32 6.81
C PRO A 76 -15.07 -4.62 7.42
N GLY A 77 -14.98 -5.74 6.70
CA GLY A 77 -15.33 -7.07 7.21
C GLY A 77 -14.17 -7.80 7.91
N ALA A 78 -13.06 -7.11 8.19
CA ALA A 78 -11.94 -7.71 8.91
C ALA A 78 -12.31 -7.99 10.37
N VAL A 79 -12.05 -9.21 10.84
CA VAL A 79 -12.30 -9.59 12.23
C VAL A 79 -11.50 -8.68 13.16
N ASP A 80 -12.15 -8.13 14.20
CA ASP A 80 -11.51 -7.26 15.20
C ASP A 80 -10.76 -6.05 14.62
N ASP A 81 -11.15 -5.57 13.43
CA ASP A 81 -10.56 -4.40 12.75
C ASP A 81 -9.02 -4.48 12.62
N HIS A 82 -8.50 -5.71 12.47
CA HIS A 82 -7.05 -5.94 12.43
C HIS A 82 -6.35 -5.17 11.29
N GLN A 83 -7.03 -4.88 10.17
CA GLN A 83 -6.40 -4.14 9.07
C GLN A 83 -6.13 -2.68 9.43
N THR A 84 -7.05 -2.01 10.12
CA THR A 84 -6.78 -0.66 10.65
C THR A 84 -5.64 -0.69 11.66
N ALA A 85 -5.59 -1.71 12.54
CA ALA A 85 -4.49 -1.87 13.48
C ALA A 85 -3.14 -2.08 12.78
N ASN A 86 -3.10 -2.85 11.68
CA ASN A 86 -1.89 -3.05 10.87
C ASN A 86 -1.40 -1.75 10.21
N ALA A 87 -2.31 -0.92 9.70
CA ALA A 87 -1.99 0.33 9.01
C ALA A 87 -1.49 1.44 9.97
N ARG A 88 -1.96 1.41 11.22
CA ARG A 88 -1.73 2.48 12.20
C ARG A 88 -0.26 2.87 12.39
N PRO A 89 0.70 1.95 12.53
CA PRO A 89 2.11 2.33 12.68
C PRO A 89 2.65 3.19 11.54
N MET A 90 2.27 2.91 10.29
CA MET A 90 2.66 3.74 9.15
C MET A 90 1.94 5.09 9.15
N ALA A 91 0.67 5.11 9.52
CA ALA A 91 -0.11 6.35 9.60
C ALA A 91 0.41 7.27 10.73
N ASP A 92 0.68 6.72 11.91
CA ASP A 92 1.23 7.47 13.07
C ASP A 92 2.63 8.04 12.78
N ALA A 93 3.43 7.34 11.98
CA ALA A 93 4.72 7.84 11.49
C ALA A 93 4.57 8.92 10.39
N GLY A 94 3.39 9.11 9.84
CA GLY A 94 3.14 10.01 8.70
C GLY A 94 3.66 9.46 7.36
N ALA A 95 3.74 8.14 7.24
CA ALA A 95 4.10 7.42 6.02
C ALA A 95 2.87 6.90 5.27
N ALA A 96 1.69 6.95 5.86
CA ALA A 96 0.45 6.48 5.26
C ALA A 96 -0.75 7.35 5.70
N VAL A 97 -1.84 7.24 4.94
CA VAL A 97 -3.16 7.70 5.32
C VAL A 97 -4.10 6.50 5.35
N ILE A 98 -4.98 6.45 6.35
CA ILE A 98 -6.04 5.45 6.44
C ILE A 98 -7.35 6.12 6.02
N ILE A 99 -7.99 5.57 5.01
CA ILE A 99 -9.29 6.02 4.52
C ILE A 99 -10.30 4.91 4.82
N ASP A 100 -11.28 5.20 5.65
CA ASP A 100 -12.40 4.25 5.85
C ASP A 100 -13.12 4.01 4.52
N GLU A 101 -13.45 2.75 4.22
CA GLU A 101 -14.12 2.41 2.96
C GLU A 101 -15.44 3.16 2.77
N SER A 102 -16.17 3.43 3.85
CA SER A 102 -17.43 4.21 3.83
C SER A 102 -17.21 5.67 3.44
N MET A 103 -16.00 6.19 3.65
CA MET A 103 -15.62 7.56 3.30
C MET A 103 -14.89 7.63 1.95
N LEU A 104 -14.57 6.49 1.35
CA LEU A 104 -13.86 6.46 0.08
C LEU A 104 -14.76 6.96 -1.06
N SER A 105 -14.31 8.00 -1.71
CA SER A 105 -14.92 8.54 -2.93
C SER A 105 -13.82 8.95 -3.91
N ALA A 106 -14.20 9.18 -5.16
CA ALA A 106 -13.27 9.69 -6.17
C ALA A 106 -12.64 11.03 -5.75
N ASP A 107 -13.41 11.90 -5.10
CA ASP A 107 -12.93 13.21 -4.65
C ASP A 107 -11.97 13.09 -3.47
N VAL A 108 -12.24 12.21 -2.49
CA VAL A 108 -11.36 11.95 -1.35
C VAL A 108 -10.03 11.37 -1.84
N LEU A 109 -10.08 10.35 -2.70
CA LEU A 109 -8.86 9.74 -3.24
C LEU A 109 -8.07 10.73 -4.10
N ALA A 110 -8.75 11.49 -4.98
CA ALA A 110 -8.11 12.49 -5.81
C ALA A 110 -7.46 13.60 -4.97
N GLY A 111 -8.10 14.05 -3.90
CA GLY A 111 -7.56 15.05 -2.99
C GLY A 111 -6.27 14.58 -2.32
N GLN A 112 -6.26 13.34 -1.81
CA GLN A 112 -5.06 12.77 -1.19
C GLN A 112 -3.92 12.55 -2.18
N LEU A 113 -4.23 12.07 -3.38
CA LEU A 113 -3.22 11.91 -4.43
C LEU A 113 -2.67 13.26 -4.89
N ASP A 114 -3.53 14.28 -5.03
CA ASP A 114 -3.10 15.61 -5.43
C ASP A 114 -2.14 16.25 -4.41
N GLU A 115 -2.46 16.12 -3.13
CA GLU A 115 -1.61 16.57 -2.03
C GLU A 115 -0.22 15.92 -2.12
N TRP A 116 -0.16 14.59 -2.24
CA TRP A 116 1.09 13.84 -2.22
C TRP A 116 1.92 13.99 -3.50
N LEU A 117 1.27 14.13 -4.65
CA LEU A 117 1.96 14.28 -5.94
C LEU A 117 2.44 15.73 -6.19
N THR A 118 2.00 16.70 -5.39
CA THR A 118 2.39 18.09 -5.58
C THR A 118 3.81 18.36 -5.08
N ASP A 119 4.24 17.70 -4.01
CA ASP A 119 5.55 17.88 -3.40
C ASP A 119 6.33 16.55 -3.34
N ARG A 120 7.28 16.38 -4.27
CA ARG A 120 8.14 15.20 -4.28
C ARG A 120 9.06 15.10 -3.07
N GLY A 121 9.41 16.22 -2.44
CA GLY A 121 10.23 16.24 -1.23
C GLY A 121 9.45 15.66 -0.04
N ASP A 122 8.18 16.06 0.09
CA ASP A 122 7.29 15.50 1.11
C ASP A 122 7.01 14.01 0.86
N LEU A 123 6.79 13.62 -0.39
CA LEU A 123 6.60 12.22 -0.76
C LEU A 123 7.84 11.36 -0.41
N LEU A 124 9.04 11.86 -0.69
CA LEU A 124 10.29 11.19 -0.31
C LEU A 124 10.41 11.07 1.21
N ALA A 125 10.08 12.13 1.96
CA ALA A 125 10.09 12.08 3.43
C ALA A 125 9.11 11.03 3.98
N LYS A 126 7.96 10.83 3.34
CA LYS A 126 7.00 9.75 3.68
C LYS A 126 7.60 8.38 3.40
N ALA A 127 8.31 8.21 2.28
CA ALA A 127 9.01 6.97 1.93
C ALA A 127 10.10 6.62 2.95
N GLU A 128 10.90 7.58 3.37
CA GLU A 128 11.92 7.40 4.42
C GLU A 128 11.29 7.00 5.77
N LYS A 129 10.15 7.59 6.14
CA LYS A 129 9.39 7.22 7.33
C LYS A 129 8.84 5.80 7.25
N ALA A 130 8.33 5.38 6.09
CA ALA A 130 7.89 4.00 5.87
C ALA A 130 9.06 3.04 6.08
N HIS A 131 10.21 3.31 5.45
CA HIS A 131 11.40 2.46 5.56
C HIS A 131 11.97 2.41 6.98
N ALA A 132 11.86 3.47 7.75
CA ALA A 132 12.29 3.49 9.16
C ALA A 132 11.49 2.50 10.06
N LEU A 133 10.33 2.04 9.61
CA LEU A 133 9.52 1.03 10.30
C LEU A 133 9.89 -0.41 9.93
N ASP A 134 10.80 -0.62 8.98
CA ASP A 134 11.25 -1.95 8.56
C ASP A 134 11.84 -2.76 9.73
N ARG A 135 11.65 -4.06 9.69
CA ARG A 135 12.11 -5.01 10.70
C ARG A 135 13.03 -6.08 10.08
N PRO A 136 14.18 -5.70 9.52
CA PRO A 136 15.03 -6.62 8.75
C PRO A 136 15.54 -7.82 9.56
N ARG A 137 15.50 -7.75 10.89
CA ARG A 137 15.91 -8.82 11.80
C ARG A 137 14.76 -9.70 12.31
N ALA A 138 13.52 -9.47 11.85
CA ALA A 138 12.35 -10.17 12.38
C ALA A 138 12.47 -11.69 12.22
N LEU A 139 12.82 -12.16 11.01
CA LEU A 139 12.98 -13.58 10.74
C LEU A 139 14.06 -14.22 11.65
N ARG A 140 15.21 -13.59 11.75
CA ARG A 140 16.29 -14.05 12.60
C ARG A 140 15.84 -14.12 14.07
N ARG A 141 15.18 -13.07 14.58
CA ARG A 141 14.71 -13.03 15.96
C ARG A 141 13.66 -14.10 16.26
N ILE A 142 12.74 -14.34 15.33
CA ILE A 142 11.75 -15.42 15.45
C ILE A 142 12.46 -16.79 15.50
N THR A 143 13.42 -17.02 14.61
CA THR A 143 14.20 -18.27 14.58
C THR A 143 14.94 -18.48 15.91
N GLU A 144 15.63 -17.47 16.41
CA GLU A 144 16.32 -17.52 17.72
C GLU A 144 15.36 -17.91 18.85
N LEU A 145 14.20 -17.26 18.92
CA LEU A 145 13.17 -17.56 19.92
C LEU A 145 12.64 -19.00 19.81
N CYS A 146 12.42 -19.49 18.59
CA CYS A 146 11.99 -20.87 18.39
C CYS A 146 13.05 -21.88 18.84
N LEU A 147 14.32 -21.64 18.56
CA LEU A 147 15.43 -22.50 18.99
C LEU A 147 15.58 -22.46 20.52
N GLU A 148 15.53 -21.29 21.13
CA GLU A 148 15.55 -21.13 22.59
C GLU A 148 14.43 -21.96 23.26
N GLN A 149 13.20 -21.89 22.74
CA GLN A 149 12.06 -22.64 23.28
C GLN A 149 12.18 -24.16 23.02
N ALA A 150 12.82 -24.56 21.94
CA ALA A 150 13.10 -25.98 21.64
C ALA A 150 14.29 -26.56 22.41
N GLY A 151 15.00 -25.75 23.22
CA GLY A 151 16.21 -26.20 23.96
C GLY A 151 17.39 -26.49 23.03
N VAL A 152 17.42 -25.94 21.84
CA VAL A 152 18.52 -26.09 20.88
C VAL A 152 19.40 -24.83 20.99
N ALA A 153 20.69 -25.02 21.26
CA ALA A 153 21.65 -23.90 21.26
C ALA A 153 21.76 -23.35 19.80
N ALA A 154 21.75 -22.02 19.68
CA ALA A 154 21.91 -21.33 18.42
C ALA A 154 23.36 -21.32 17.93
#